data_f7947aaf09da568c849b4e32c15f33ab
#
_entry.id   f7947aaf09da568c849b4e32c15f33ab
#
_cell.length_a   1.000
_cell.length_b   1.000
_cell.length_c   1.000
_cell.angle_alpha   90.00
_cell.angle_beta   90.00
_cell.angle_gamma   90.00
#
_symmetry.space_group_name_H-M   'P 1'
#
loop_
_entity.id
_entity.type
_entity.pdbx_description
1 polymer ?
#
loop_
_entity_poly.entity_id
_entity_poly.type
_entity_poly.pdbx_seq_one_letter_code
_entity_poly.pdbx_strand_id
1 'polypeptide(L)'
;MLSNQIATSNIKMKTYQQLWQSLTPLYDAGEAQAIVRTVLDVKYGMTLTDIICGKVNELSADEERKLEEIIIRLQKGEPVQYVLGEADFAGRTFHVEPGVLIPRPETAELCQWIEKDMIEKSIVSSGDSPEDSPEDSSGNSPQATDDAKLILDICTGSGCIAITLGLNIPNSEVTGWDISEDALQIAQGNVEMMKAGNVRIEHQDALALPKAAETDNEKMKGNDDKEVVKPKGEAKTPSTQKWDLIVSNPPYICEKEKADMEKNVLEHEPSLALFVPDEDPLKFYRAIAEYASSALKSGGALYFEINPIYEKETREMLLKLDFKDIETKEDAFGKKRMMRAIK
;
A
#
# COMPACT_ATOMS: atom_id res chain seq x y z
N MET A 1 0.56 -5.34 -62.09
CA MET A 1 -0.48 -5.79 -61.17
C MET A 1 0.12 -6.87 -60.28
N LEU A 2 0.67 -6.51 -59.16
CA LEU A 2 1.18 -7.42 -58.12
C LEU A 2 0.12 -7.44 -57.01
N SER A 3 -0.67 -8.50 -57.00
CA SER A 3 -1.64 -8.78 -55.97
C SER A 3 -0.94 -9.09 -54.67
N ASN A 4 -1.05 -8.21 -53.69
CA ASN A 4 -0.74 -8.48 -52.29
C ASN A 4 -1.69 -9.57 -51.77
N GLN A 5 -1.23 -10.79 -51.77
CA GLN A 5 -1.81 -11.83 -50.92
C GLN A 5 -1.33 -11.57 -49.50
N ILE A 6 -2.15 -10.90 -48.71
CA ILE A 6 -2.05 -10.94 -47.28
C ILE A 6 -2.35 -12.39 -46.90
N ALA A 7 -1.29 -13.12 -46.54
CA ALA A 7 -1.43 -14.44 -45.93
C ALA A 7 -2.17 -14.26 -44.61
N THR A 8 -3.47 -14.55 -44.58
CA THR A 8 -4.21 -14.86 -43.36
C THR A 8 -3.60 -16.16 -42.83
N SER A 9 -2.61 -16.02 -41.93
CA SER A 9 -2.16 -17.15 -41.13
C SER A 9 -3.40 -17.64 -40.35
N ASN A 10 -3.83 -18.86 -40.61
CA ASN A 10 -4.76 -19.59 -39.76
C ASN A 10 -4.07 -19.71 -38.40
N ILE A 11 -4.32 -18.75 -37.51
CA ILE A 11 -3.90 -18.83 -36.11
C ILE A 11 -4.74 -19.95 -35.51
N LYS A 12 -4.12 -21.12 -35.38
CA LYS A 12 -4.75 -22.28 -34.79
C LYS A 12 -4.90 -21.99 -33.31
N MET A 13 -6.13 -21.93 -32.83
CA MET A 13 -6.48 -21.77 -31.42
C MET A 13 -5.57 -22.58 -30.51
N LYS A 14 -4.95 -21.93 -29.54
CA LYS A 14 -4.10 -22.59 -28.55
C LYS A 14 -4.99 -23.12 -27.42
N THR A 15 -4.93 -24.41 -27.15
CA THR A 15 -5.59 -25.00 -25.97
C THR A 15 -5.00 -24.42 -24.70
N TYR A 16 -5.74 -24.49 -23.57
CA TYR A 16 -5.22 -24.11 -22.25
C TYR A 16 -3.84 -24.71 -21.98
N GLN A 17 -3.63 -25.98 -22.34
CA GLN A 17 -2.33 -26.63 -22.18
C GLN A 17 -1.22 -25.95 -22.98
N GLN A 18 -1.48 -25.59 -24.23
CA GLN A 18 -0.50 -24.90 -25.06
C GLN A 18 -0.20 -23.47 -24.55
N LEU A 19 -1.19 -22.79 -23.98
CA LEU A 19 -1.01 -21.46 -23.40
C LEU A 19 -0.02 -21.50 -22.24
N TRP A 20 -0.29 -22.30 -21.20
CA TRP A 20 0.62 -22.33 -20.05
C TRP A 20 1.98 -22.97 -20.37
N GLN A 21 2.05 -23.98 -21.25
CA GLN A 21 3.33 -24.53 -21.71
C GLN A 21 4.22 -23.48 -22.39
N SER A 22 3.61 -22.49 -23.04
CA SER A 22 4.37 -21.40 -23.67
C SER A 22 5.04 -20.45 -22.67
N LEU A 23 4.65 -20.50 -21.40
CA LEU A 23 5.22 -19.71 -20.31
C LEU A 23 6.31 -20.46 -19.52
N THR A 24 6.44 -21.79 -19.67
CA THR A 24 7.40 -22.62 -18.91
C THR A 24 8.89 -22.29 -19.11
N PRO A 25 9.34 -21.55 -20.16
CA PRO A 25 10.71 -21.04 -20.17
C PRO A 25 11.05 -20.03 -19.06
N LEU A 26 10.01 -19.36 -18.46
CA LEU A 26 10.18 -18.37 -17.40
C LEU A 26 9.61 -18.81 -16.05
N TYR A 27 8.54 -19.61 -16.05
CA TYR A 27 7.78 -20.01 -14.89
C TYR A 27 7.78 -21.53 -14.73
N ASP A 28 7.72 -22.04 -13.51
CA ASP A 28 7.45 -23.45 -13.31
C ASP A 28 6.04 -23.84 -13.82
N ALA A 29 5.80 -25.13 -13.98
CA ALA A 29 4.54 -25.59 -14.57
C ALA A 29 3.31 -25.23 -13.72
N GLY A 30 3.44 -25.20 -12.40
CA GLY A 30 2.35 -24.84 -11.47
C GLY A 30 2.03 -23.35 -11.55
N GLU A 31 3.05 -22.52 -11.54
CA GLU A 31 2.94 -21.07 -11.68
C GLU A 31 2.40 -20.67 -13.05
N ALA A 32 2.93 -21.22 -14.14
CA ALA A 32 2.43 -20.99 -15.49
C ALA A 32 0.95 -21.33 -15.65
N GLN A 33 0.49 -22.43 -15.04
CA GLN A 33 -0.92 -22.80 -14.99
C GLN A 33 -1.76 -21.81 -14.19
N ALA A 34 -1.25 -21.35 -13.04
CA ALA A 34 -1.93 -20.37 -12.20
C ALA A 34 -2.10 -19.04 -12.95
N ILE A 35 -1.03 -18.55 -13.58
CA ILE A 35 -1.04 -17.32 -14.37
C ILE A 35 -2.10 -17.38 -15.47
N VAL A 36 -2.10 -18.44 -16.29
CA VAL A 36 -3.07 -18.57 -17.40
C VAL A 36 -4.50 -18.71 -16.87
N ARG A 37 -4.71 -19.41 -15.74
CA ARG A 37 -6.05 -19.47 -15.11
C ARG A 37 -6.52 -18.11 -14.66
N THR A 38 -5.67 -17.34 -14.01
CA THR A 38 -6.00 -15.96 -13.59
C THR A 38 -6.37 -15.09 -14.81
N VAL A 39 -5.62 -15.18 -15.91
CA VAL A 39 -5.96 -14.44 -17.14
C VAL A 39 -7.33 -14.85 -17.69
N LEU A 40 -7.62 -16.15 -17.74
CA LEU A 40 -8.89 -16.65 -18.28
C LEU A 40 -10.08 -16.32 -17.38
N ASP A 41 -9.88 -16.34 -16.07
CA ASP A 41 -10.90 -15.94 -15.09
C ASP A 41 -11.18 -14.43 -15.19
N VAL A 42 -10.17 -13.61 -15.01
CA VAL A 42 -10.31 -12.14 -14.97
C VAL A 42 -10.80 -11.54 -16.29
N LYS A 43 -10.25 -11.97 -17.41
CA LYS A 43 -10.60 -11.34 -18.73
C LYS A 43 -11.79 -11.97 -19.43
N TYR A 44 -12.09 -13.23 -19.15
CA TYR A 44 -13.11 -13.99 -19.89
C TYR A 44 -14.16 -14.64 -18.97
N GLY A 45 -14.06 -14.45 -17.62
CA GLY A 45 -14.98 -15.01 -16.64
C GLY A 45 -15.03 -16.54 -16.64
N MET A 46 -13.93 -17.19 -17.02
CA MET A 46 -13.88 -18.66 -17.14
C MET A 46 -13.53 -19.30 -15.79
N THR A 47 -14.46 -20.09 -15.27
CA THR A 47 -14.19 -20.96 -14.12
C THR A 47 -13.19 -22.07 -14.49
N LEU A 48 -12.59 -22.71 -13.46
CA LEU A 48 -11.72 -23.88 -13.69
C LEU A 48 -12.46 -24.99 -14.48
N THR A 49 -13.75 -25.19 -14.24
CA THR A 49 -14.58 -26.15 -14.98
C THR A 49 -14.69 -25.77 -16.46
N ASP A 50 -14.94 -24.49 -16.77
CA ASP A 50 -15.01 -24.00 -18.14
C ASP A 50 -13.69 -24.26 -18.89
N ILE A 51 -12.57 -24.01 -18.21
CA ILE A 51 -11.21 -24.21 -18.77
C ILE A 51 -10.98 -25.70 -19.06
N ILE A 52 -11.31 -26.59 -18.13
CA ILE A 52 -11.14 -28.04 -18.30
C ILE A 52 -12.07 -28.57 -19.41
N CYS A 53 -13.29 -28.05 -19.52
CA CYS A 53 -14.23 -28.40 -20.58
C CYS A 53 -13.85 -27.83 -21.96
N GLY A 54 -12.76 -27.04 -22.04
CA GLY A 54 -12.23 -26.55 -23.32
C GLY A 54 -12.92 -25.29 -23.84
N LYS A 55 -13.62 -24.52 -22.99
CA LYS A 55 -14.31 -23.29 -23.38
C LYS A 55 -13.36 -22.22 -23.97
N VAL A 56 -12.05 -22.31 -23.65
CA VAL A 56 -11.01 -21.51 -24.31
C VAL A 56 -11.07 -21.64 -25.85
N ASN A 57 -11.52 -22.79 -26.37
CA ASN A 57 -11.64 -23.03 -27.80
C ASN A 57 -12.91 -22.40 -28.44
N GLU A 58 -13.74 -21.75 -27.65
CA GLU A 58 -14.98 -21.10 -28.05
C GLU A 58 -14.84 -19.58 -28.15
N LEU A 59 -13.65 -19.04 -27.82
CA LEU A 59 -13.36 -17.60 -27.94
C LEU A 59 -13.52 -17.12 -29.39
N SER A 60 -14.07 -15.92 -29.52
CA SER A 60 -14.12 -15.25 -30.83
C SER A 60 -12.72 -14.87 -31.32
N ALA A 61 -12.55 -14.68 -32.63
CA ALA A 61 -11.26 -14.30 -33.22
C ALA A 61 -10.66 -13.00 -32.63
N ASP A 62 -11.51 -12.08 -32.13
CA ASP A 62 -11.06 -10.85 -31.46
C ASP A 62 -10.55 -11.14 -30.05
N GLU A 63 -11.24 -12.00 -29.30
CA GLU A 63 -10.81 -12.44 -27.98
C GLU A 63 -9.53 -13.28 -28.02
N GLU A 64 -9.40 -14.16 -29.03
CA GLU A 64 -8.17 -14.92 -29.25
C GLU A 64 -6.96 -14.02 -29.49
N ARG A 65 -7.13 -12.99 -30.31
CA ARG A 65 -6.06 -12.02 -30.58
C ARG A 65 -5.66 -11.28 -29.29
N LYS A 66 -6.64 -10.83 -28.49
CA LYS A 66 -6.36 -10.18 -27.19
C LYS A 66 -5.67 -11.12 -26.21
N LEU A 67 -6.09 -12.39 -26.15
CA LEU A 67 -5.42 -13.40 -25.35
C LEU A 67 -3.99 -13.65 -25.82
N GLU A 68 -3.74 -13.67 -27.12
CA GLU A 68 -2.38 -13.82 -27.66
C GLU A 68 -1.49 -12.62 -27.29
N GLU A 69 -1.99 -11.39 -27.35
CA GLU A 69 -1.28 -10.18 -26.91
C GLU A 69 -0.92 -10.28 -25.41
N ILE A 70 -1.84 -10.73 -24.55
CA ILE A 70 -1.61 -10.99 -23.13
C ILE A 70 -0.48 -12.03 -22.93
N ILE A 71 -0.56 -13.17 -23.63
CA ILE A 71 0.44 -14.23 -23.49
C ILE A 71 1.83 -13.75 -23.96
N ILE A 72 1.91 -12.92 -25.00
CA ILE A 72 3.19 -12.34 -25.46
C ILE A 72 3.82 -11.43 -24.38
N ARG A 73 3.01 -10.65 -23.66
CA ARG A 73 3.49 -9.83 -22.55
C ARG A 73 4.03 -10.70 -21.39
N LEU A 74 3.27 -11.73 -21.02
CA LEU A 74 3.68 -12.70 -19.99
C LEU A 74 4.97 -13.47 -20.37
N GLN A 75 5.16 -13.82 -21.65
CA GLN A 75 6.39 -14.44 -22.15
C GLN A 75 7.62 -13.52 -22.06
N LYS A 76 7.42 -12.22 -21.90
CA LYS A 76 8.49 -11.24 -21.65
C LYS A 76 8.75 -11.02 -20.15
N GLY A 77 8.08 -11.78 -19.28
CA GLY A 77 8.23 -11.66 -17.82
C GLY A 77 7.43 -10.53 -17.18
N GLU A 78 6.54 -9.87 -17.93
CA GLU A 78 5.69 -8.83 -17.34
C GLU A 78 4.75 -9.44 -16.31
N PRO A 79 4.66 -8.87 -15.07
CA PRO A 79 3.77 -9.36 -14.02
C PRO A 79 2.32 -9.47 -14.49
N VAL A 80 1.66 -10.57 -14.16
CA VAL A 80 0.28 -10.80 -14.59
C VAL A 80 -0.67 -9.69 -14.13
N GLN A 81 -0.42 -9.09 -12.98
CA GLN A 81 -1.19 -7.96 -12.45
C GLN A 81 -1.10 -6.73 -13.37
N TYR A 82 0.09 -6.39 -13.85
CA TYR A 82 0.25 -5.28 -14.82
C TYR A 82 -0.35 -5.62 -16.18
N VAL A 83 -0.24 -6.88 -16.61
CA VAL A 83 -0.86 -7.34 -17.87
C VAL A 83 -2.38 -7.23 -17.80
N LEU A 84 -2.96 -7.56 -16.66
CA LEU A 84 -4.40 -7.48 -16.39
C LEU A 84 -4.86 -6.07 -16.01
N GLY A 85 -3.97 -5.23 -15.50
CA GLY A 85 -4.29 -3.90 -14.98
C GLY A 85 -4.93 -3.92 -13.61
N GLU A 86 -4.85 -5.05 -12.88
CA GLU A 86 -5.51 -5.20 -11.58
C GLU A 86 -4.77 -6.17 -10.66
N ALA A 87 -4.90 -5.95 -9.35
CA ALA A 87 -4.38 -6.81 -8.29
C ALA A 87 -5.38 -6.91 -7.14
N ASP A 88 -5.55 -8.11 -6.60
CA ASP A 88 -6.37 -8.33 -5.41
C ASP A 88 -5.60 -7.98 -4.15
N PHE A 89 -6.24 -7.24 -3.24
CA PHE A 89 -5.67 -6.87 -1.95
C PHE A 89 -6.78 -6.70 -0.90
N ALA A 90 -6.65 -7.38 0.23
CA ALA A 90 -7.60 -7.32 1.36
C ALA A 90 -9.08 -7.50 0.93
N GLY A 91 -9.33 -8.43 -0.01
CA GLY A 91 -10.67 -8.73 -0.53
C GLY A 91 -11.24 -7.69 -1.49
N ARG A 92 -10.41 -6.82 -2.05
CA ARG A 92 -10.76 -5.81 -3.05
C ARG A 92 -9.81 -5.90 -4.24
N THR A 93 -10.29 -5.45 -5.40
CA THR A 93 -9.49 -5.39 -6.62
C THR A 93 -9.05 -3.95 -6.86
N PHE A 94 -7.73 -3.71 -6.88
CA PHE A 94 -7.09 -2.43 -7.14
C PHE A 94 -6.60 -2.33 -8.57
N HIS A 95 -6.75 -1.18 -9.20
CA HIS A 95 -6.05 -0.90 -10.44
C HIS A 95 -4.54 -0.76 -10.17
N VAL A 96 -3.74 -1.44 -10.99
CA VAL A 96 -2.28 -1.38 -10.95
C VAL A 96 -1.72 -1.36 -12.37
N GLU A 97 -0.65 -0.58 -12.55
CA GLU A 97 0.12 -0.51 -13.78
C GLU A 97 1.59 -0.19 -13.46
N PRO A 98 2.53 -0.28 -14.40
CA PRO A 98 3.90 0.14 -14.18
C PRO A 98 3.95 1.57 -13.60
N GLY A 99 4.61 1.73 -12.45
CA GLY A 99 4.67 2.99 -11.70
C GLY A 99 4.30 2.82 -10.22
N VAL A 100 3.61 1.73 -9.83
CA VAL A 100 3.34 1.38 -8.44
C VAL A 100 3.81 -0.03 -8.11
N LEU A 101 4.20 -0.25 -6.86
CA LEU A 101 4.41 -1.60 -6.35
C LEU A 101 3.10 -2.39 -6.41
N ILE A 102 3.16 -3.61 -6.92
CA ILE A 102 2.00 -4.53 -6.86
C ILE A 102 1.70 -4.83 -5.39
N PRO A 103 0.45 -4.62 -4.91
CA PRO A 103 0.08 -4.91 -3.53
C PRO A 103 0.42 -6.34 -3.11
N ARG A 104 1.02 -6.50 -1.93
CA ARG A 104 1.50 -7.79 -1.42
C ARG A 104 0.57 -8.34 -0.33
N PRO A 105 0.42 -9.67 -0.23
CA PRO A 105 -0.38 -10.29 0.84
C PRO A 105 0.08 -9.91 2.24
N GLU A 106 1.38 -9.78 2.48
CA GLU A 106 1.97 -9.41 3.75
C GLU A 106 1.55 -8.00 4.19
N THR A 107 1.41 -7.09 3.22
CA THR A 107 0.91 -5.73 3.47
C THR A 107 -0.58 -5.76 3.88
N ALA A 108 -1.37 -6.71 3.36
CA ALA A 108 -2.75 -6.90 3.81
C ALA A 108 -2.83 -7.41 5.25
N GLU A 109 -1.88 -8.24 5.70
CA GLU A 109 -1.77 -8.66 7.10
C GLU A 109 -1.46 -7.48 8.04
N LEU A 110 -0.65 -6.52 7.58
CA LEU A 110 -0.41 -5.26 8.30
C LEU A 110 -1.71 -4.46 8.47
N CYS A 111 -2.52 -4.33 7.43
CA CYS A 111 -3.82 -3.68 7.51
C CYS A 111 -4.74 -4.37 8.52
N GLN A 112 -4.83 -5.70 8.49
CA GLN A 112 -5.63 -6.49 9.44
C GLN A 112 -5.19 -6.28 10.89
N TRP A 113 -3.89 -6.18 11.13
CA TRP A 113 -3.38 -5.89 12.47
C TRP A 113 -3.81 -4.51 12.94
N ILE A 114 -3.67 -3.48 12.09
CA ILE A 114 -4.08 -2.12 12.38
C ILE A 114 -5.58 -2.06 12.70
N GLU A 115 -6.41 -2.67 11.86
CA GLU A 115 -7.87 -2.72 12.05
C GLU A 115 -8.25 -3.32 13.40
N LYS A 116 -7.63 -4.45 13.75
CA LYS A 116 -7.85 -5.11 15.04
C LYS A 116 -7.50 -4.20 16.21
N ASP A 117 -6.31 -3.59 16.19
CA ASP A 117 -5.84 -2.70 17.26
C ASP A 117 -6.74 -1.45 17.41
N MET A 118 -7.23 -0.91 16.30
CA MET A 118 -8.13 0.25 16.30
C MET A 118 -9.51 -0.08 16.86
N ILE A 119 -10.05 -1.26 16.58
CA ILE A 119 -11.33 -1.74 17.12
C ILE A 119 -11.19 -2.00 18.62
N GLU A 120 -10.15 -2.70 19.06
CA GLU A 120 -9.92 -2.99 20.48
C GLU A 120 -9.80 -1.70 21.32
N LYS A 121 -9.07 -0.69 20.82
CA LYS A 121 -8.99 0.63 21.49
C LYS A 121 -10.34 1.33 21.58
N SER A 122 -11.20 1.21 20.57
CA SER A 122 -12.54 1.80 20.59
C SER A 122 -13.44 1.15 21.63
N ILE A 123 -13.39 -0.16 21.83
CA ILE A 123 -14.16 -0.91 22.83
C ILE A 123 -13.74 -0.50 24.25
N VAL A 124 -12.43 -0.40 24.50
CA VAL A 124 -11.90 -0.01 25.83
C VAL A 124 -12.29 1.43 26.19
N SER A 125 -12.37 2.32 25.20
CA SER A 125 -12.75 3.72 25.43
C SER A 125 -14.25 3.93 25.63
N SER A 126 -15.11 3.00 25.16
CA SER A 126 -16.58 3.06 25.33
C SER A 126 -17.11 2.55 26.68
N GLY A 127 -16.26 1.95 27.52
CA GLY A 127 -16.61 1.65 28.92
C GLY A 127 -17.64 0.54 29.14
N ASP A 128 -17.96 -0.30 28.14
CA ASP A 128 -18.82 -1.45 28.28
C ASP A 128 -18.09 -2.64 28.92
N SER A 129 -17.95 -2.59 30.24
CA SER A 129 -17.72 -3.80 31.04
C SER A 129 -19.08 -4.38 31.43
N PRO A 130 -19.35 -5.67 31.19
CA PRO A 130 -20.56 -6.29 31.68
C PRO A 130 -20.37 -6.71 33.15
N GLU A 131 -20.64 -5.81 34.11
CA GLU A 131 -20.91 -6.24 35.50
C GLU A 131 -21.76 -5.19 36.25
N ASP A 132 -22.85 -5.71 36.80
CA ASP A 132 -23.88 -5.18 37.66
C ASP A 132 -23.47 -4.08 38.63
N SER A 133 -24.19 -2.93 38.63
CA SER A 133 -24.65 -2.27 39.88
C SER A 133 -25.64 -1.16 39.58
N PRO A 134 -26.54 -0.78 40.54
CA PRO A 134 -27.83 -0.16 40.26
C PRO A 134 -27.78 1.36 40.08
N GLU A 135 -28.83 1.84 39.43
CA GLU A 135 -29.20 3.21 39.12
C GLU A 135 -28.83 4.23 40.21
N ASP A 136 -28.05 5.26 39.81
CA ASP A 136 -28.22 6.57 40.42
C ASP A 136 -28.22 7.65 39.33
N SER A 137 -29.37 8.28 39.22
CA SER A 137 -29.70 9.27 38.21
C SER A 137 -29.15 10.64 38.57
N SER A 138 -28.01 11.04 38.00
CA SER A 138 -27.69 12.46 37.88
C SER A 138 -26.85 12.69 36.59
N GLY A 139 -27.47 13.33 35.61
CA GLY A 139 -26.89 13.54 34.28
C GLY A 139 -25.60 14.34 34.31
N ASN A 140 -24.61 13.75 33.71
CA ASN A 140 -23.57 14.33 32.87
C ASN A 140 -22.73 13.16 32.31
N SER A 141 -23.24 12.49 31.30
CA SER A 141 -22.37 11.66 30.47
C SER A 141 -21.38 12.59 29.77
N PRO A 142 -20.06 12.38 29.88
CA PRO A 142 -19.17 13.02 28.95
C PRO A 142 -19.58 12.56 27.57
N GLN A 143 -20.08 13.45 26.71
CA GLN A 143 -20.17 13.21 25.29
C GLN A 143 -18.75 12.84 24.84
N ALA A 144 -18.54 11.56 24.51
CA ALA A 144 -17.38 11.17 23.72
C ALA A 144 -17.42 12.06 22.48
N THR A 145 -16.47 12.96 22.36
CA THR A 145 -16.26 13.71 21.13
C THR A 145 -15.91 12.66 20.08
N ASP A 146 -16.84 12.41 19.19
CA ASP A 146 -16.73 11.43 18.11
C ASP A 146 -15.87 12.04 16.99
N ASP A 147 -14.66 12.49 17.39
CA ASP A 147 -13.69 13.04 16.44
C ASP A 147 -13.18 11.93 15.54
N ALA A 148 -13.19 12.18 14.23
CA ALA A 148 -12.69 11.25 13.25
C ALA A 148 -11.24 10.83 13.55
N LYS A 149 -10.93 9.55 13.36
CA LYS A 149 -9.57 9.00 13.46
C LYS A 149 -8.73 9.48 12.29
N LEU A 150 -7.66 10.20 12.57
CA LEU A 150 -6.76 10.73 11.55
C LEU A 150 -5.64 9.72 11.28
N ILE A 151 -5.62 9.16 10.09
CA ILE A 151 -4.68 8.12 9.65
C ILE A 151 -3.83 8.66 8.50
N LEU A 152 -2.52 8.40 8.55
CA LEU A 152 -1.59 8.75 7.49
C LEU A 152 -0.90 7.49 6.97
N ASP A 153 -0.96 7.28 5.66
CA ASP A 153 -0.22 6.25 4.92
C ASP A 153 0.90 6.91 4.12
N ILE A 154 2.16 6.66 4.49
CA ILE A 154 3.34 7.25 3.84
C ILE A 154 3.94 6.22 2.87
N CYS A 155 4.27 6.63 1.64
CA CYS A 155 4.60 5.79 0.50
C CYS A 155 3.40 4.93 0.08
N THR A 156 2.28 5.60 -0.18
CA THR A 156 0.97 4.96 -0.39
C THR A 156 0.89 4.11 -1.66
N GLY A 157 1.74 4.37 -2.66
CA GLY A 157 1.79 3.63 -3.93
C GLY A 157 0.43 3.62 -4.64
N SER A 158 -0.16 2.44 -4.81
CA SER A 158 -1.50 2.29 -5.41
C SER A 158 -2.66 2.75 -4.52
N GLY A 159 -2.37 3.23 -3.30
CA GLY A 159 -3.38 3.57 -2.30
C GLY A 159 -3.94 2.37 -1.54
N CYS A 160 -3.38 1.17 -1.69
CA CYS A 160 -3.97 -0.06 -1.17
C CYS A 160 -4.12 -0.06 0.36
N ILE A 161 -3.14 0.46 1.11
CA ILE A 161 -3.23 0.61 2.57
C ILE A 161 -4.24 1.70 2.92
N ALA A 162 -4.07 2.91 2.39
CA ALA A 162 -4.93 4.06 2.71
C ALA A 162 -6.41 3.77 2.47
N ILE A 163 -6.74 3.22 1.30
CA ILE A 163 -8.12 2.90 0.92
C ILE A 163 -8.68 1.77 1.79
N THR A 164 -7.90 0.72 2.03
CA THR A 164 -8.35 -0.40 2.87
C THR A 164 -8.68 0.06 4.28
N LEU A 165 -7.79 0.84 4.91
CA LEU A 165 -8.02 1.39 6.25
C LEU A 165 -9.20 2.38 6.27
N GLY A 166 -9.30 3.24 5.24
CA GLY A 166 -10.40 4.19 5.13
C GLY A 166 -11.78 3.55 5.01
N LEU A 167 -11.86 2.42 4.31
CA LEU A 167 -13.13 1.67 4.14
C LEU A 167 -13.45 0.75 5.31
N ASN A 168 -12.45 0.26 6.06
CA ASN A 168 -12.64 -0.72 7.12
C ASN A 168 -12.71 -0.10 8.52
N ILE A 169 -12.10 1.08 8.75
CA ILE A 169 -12.10 1.74 10.06
C ILE A 169 -13.22 2.80 10.09
N PRO A 170 -14.28 2.57 10.88
CA PRO A 170 -15.38 3.54 11.00
C PRO A 170 -14.90 4.88 11.52
N ASN A 171 -15.51 5.96 11.04
CA ASN A 171 -15.21 7.33 11.43
C ASN A 171 -13.71 7.67 11.34
N SER A 172 -13.08 7.32 10.19
CA SER A 172 -11.70 7.65 9.88
C SER A 172 -11.60 8.65 8.74
N GLU A 173 -10.60 9.51 8.78
CA GLU A 173 -10.09 10.30 7.66
C GLU A 173 -8.67 9.84 7.38
N VAL A 174 -8.42 9.38 6.15
CA VAL A 174 -7.12 8.83 5.76
C VAL A 174 -6.46 9.73 4.73
N THR A 175 -5.17 9.99 4.91
CA THR A 175 -4.36 10.68 3.91
C THR A 175 -3.27 9.72 3.43
N GLY A 176 -3.13 9.55 2.12
CA GLY A 176 -2.04 8.81 1.50
C GLY A 176 -1.03 9.78 0.90
N TRP A 177 0.25 9.62 1.22
CA TRP A 177 1.35 10.42 0.67
C TRP A 177 2.26 9.57 -0.23
N ASP A 178 2.63 10.12 -1.37
CA ASP A 178 3.68 9.57 -2.23
C ASP A 178 4.44 10.69 -2.93
N ILE A 179 5.66 10.38 -3.38
CA ILE A 179 6.50 11.30 -4.16
C ILE A 179 6.28 11.12 -5.67
N SER A 180 5.79 9.96 -6.09
CA SER A 180 5.60 9.60 -7.50
C SER A 180 4.26 10.12 -8.03
N GLU A 181 4.30 10.98 -9.02
CA GLU A 181 3.08 11.47 -9.70
C GLU A 181 2.28 10.32 -10.33
N ASP A 182 2.94 9.30 -10.88
CA ASP A 182 2.28 8.11 -11.44
C ASP A 182 1.53 7.35 -10.34
N ALA A 183 2.17 7.14 -9.19
CA ALA A 183 1.55 6.50 -8.03
C ALA A 183 0.33 7.30 -7.53
N LEU A 184 0.45 8.62 -7.44
CA LEU A 184 -0.65 9.49 -7.02
C LEU A 184 -1.85 9.41 -7.96
N GLN A 185 -1.63 9.36 -9.27
CA GLN A 185 -2.69 9.21 -10.26
C GLN A 185 -3.40 7.86 -10.13
N ILE A 186 -2.65 6.78 -9.97
CA ILE A 186 -3.19 5.43 -9.77
C ILE A 186 -3.98 5.35 -8.46
N ALA A 187 -3.41 5.85 -7.35
CA ALA A 187 -4.08 5.89 -6.05
C ALA A 187 -5.38 6.69 -6.10
N GLN A 188 -5.36 7.87 -6.72
CA GLN A 188 -6.56 8.70 -6.88
C GLN A 188 -7.63 7.99 -7.72
N GLY A 189 -7.25 7.31 -8.81
CA GLY A 189 -8.16 6.47 -9.60
C GLY A 189 -8.79 5.34 -8.78
N ASN A 190 -8.01 4.70 -7.90
CA ASN A 190 -8.50 3.67 -6.98
C ASN A 190 -9.45 4.23 -5.91
N VAL A 191 -9.16 5.42 -5.36
CA VAL A 191 -10.10 6.13 -4.44
C VAL A 191 -11.44 6.36 -5.10
N GLU A 192 -11.46 6.84 -6.34
CA GLU A 192 -12.68 7.11 -7.10
C GLU A 192 -13.43 5.82 -7.44
N MET A 193 -12.73 4.80 -7.93
CA MET A 193 -13.29 3.50 -8.29
C MET A 193 -13.97 2.82 -7.10
N MET A 194 -13.35 2.88 -5.91
CA MET A 194 -13.87 2.26 -4.68
C MET A 194 -14.79 3.19 -3.87
N LYS A 195 -14.98 4.43 -4.32
CA LYS A 195 -15.81 5.44 -3.64
C LYS A 195 -15.35 5.70 -2.19
N ALA A 196 -14.06 5.68 -1.95
CA ALA A 196 -13.45 5.91 -0.64
C ALA A 196 -13.38 7.42 -0.32
N GLY A 197 -14.54 8.06 -0.12
CA GLY A 197 -14.67 9.52 -0.01
C GLY A 197 -14.01 10.14 1.22
N ASN A 198 -13.57 9.33 2.19
CA ASN A 198 -12.80 9.72 3.37
C ASN A 198 -11.28 9.54 3.19
N VAL A 199 -10.81 9.21 1.98
CA VAL A 199 -9.39 9.06 1.65
C VAL A 199 -8.96 10.21 0.73
N ARG A 200 -7.82 10.84 1.06
CA ARG A 200 -7.17 11.89 0.26
C ARG A 200 -5.79 11.43 -0.15
N ILE A 201 -5.38 11.75 -1.36
CA ILE A 201 -4.07 11.44 -1.89
C ILE A 201 -3.32 12.76 -2.13
N GLU A 202 -2.10 12.86 -1.59
CA GLU A 202 -1.33 14.11 -1.61
C GLU A 202 0.14 13.83 -1.97
N HIS A 203 0.75 14.74 -2.71
CA HIS A 203 2.17 14.68 -3.04
C HIS A 203 3.03 15.07 -1.84
N GLN A 204 3.88 14.14 -1.37
CA GLN A 204 4.83 14.41 -0.30
C GLN A 204 6.04 13.47 -0.37
N ASP A 205 7.24 14.05 -0.27
CA ASP A 205 8.47 13.25 -0.16
C ASP A 205 8.68 12.79 1.28
N ALA A 206 8.75 11.47 1.49
CA ALA A 206 9.00 10.85 2.80
C ALA A 206 10.38 11.20 3.38
N LEU A 207 11.32 11.67 2.57
CA LEU A 207 12.65 12.12 3.00
C LEU A 207 12.72 13.62 3.28
N ALA A 208 11.68 14.38 2.93
CA ALA A 208 11.58 15.82 3.13
C ALA A 208 10.43 16.22 4.07
N LEU A 209 10.06 15.33 4.99
CA LEU A 209 9.00 15.59 5.97
C LEU A 209 9.40 16.70 6.95
N PRO A 210 8.42 17.53 7.39
CA PRO A 210 8.71 18.62 8.33
C PRO A 210 9.22 18.03 9.66
N LYS A 211 10.39 18.49 10.07
CA LYS A 211 10.92 18.16 11.41
C LYS A 211 10.13 18.94 12.45
N ALA A 212 10.00 18.38 13.66
CA ALA A 212 9.48 19.13 14.79
C ALA A 212 10.24 20.45 14.89
N ALA A 213 9.52 21.58 14.91
CA ALA A 213 10.16 22.87 15.14
C ALA A 213 10.95 22.75 16.44
N GLU A 214 12.27 22.89 16.38
CA GLU A 214 13.08 23.14 17.56
C GLU A 214 12.42 24.34 18.22
N THR A 215 11.91 24.15 19.43
CA THR A 215 11.36 25.25 20.21
C THR A 215 12.48 26.25 20.42
N ASP A 216 12.54 27.28 19.55
CA ASP A 216 13.40 28.45 19.70
C ASP A 216 13.04 29.18 21.01
N ASN A 217 13.54 28.66 22.13
CA ASN A 217 13.50 29.32 23.43
C ASN A 217 14.62 30.35 23.58
N GLU A 218 15.30 30.70 22.51
CA GLU A 218 16.29 31.79 22.48
C GLU A 218 16.05 32.74 21.30
N LYS A 219 15.10 33.67 21.44
CA LYS A 219 15.15 35.02 20.84
C LYS A 219 13.81 35.77 21.02
N MET A 220 13.50 36.14 22.24
CA MET A 220 12.66 37.32 22.50
C MET A 220 13.52 38.38 23.14
N LYS A 221 14.28 39.13 22.37
CA LYS A 221 14.75 40.50 22.65
C LYS A 221 15.05 41.21 21.34
N GLY A 222 14.15 42.09 20.94
CA GLY A 222 14.41 43.02 19.83
C GLY A 222 13.11 43.47 19.15
N ASN A 223 12.69 44.69 19.50
CA ASN A 223 11.64 45.45 18.79
C ASN A 223 11.88 45.50 17.28
N ASP A 224 10.79 45.38 16.47
CA ASP A 224 10.37 46.54 15.64
C ASP A 224 9.14 46.15 14.80
N ASP A 225 8.12 47.01 14.84
CA ASP A 225 6.90 46.98 14.03
C ASP A 225 7.21 47.01 12.53
N LYS A 226 6.85 45.95 11.79
CA LYS A 226 6.48 46.03 10.38
C LYS A 226 5.37 45.05 10.05
N GLU A 227 4.24 45.60 9.71
CA GLU A 227 3.05 44.94 9.20
C GLU A 227 3.41 44.18 7.90
N VAL A 228 3.46 42.86 7.95
CA VAL A 228 3.66 42.00 6.76
C VAL A 228 2.28 41.54 6.28
N VAL A 229 1.87 42.05 5.14
CA VAL A 229 0.68 41.65 4.40
C VAL A 229 0.84 40.18 3.99
N LYS A 230 0.02 39.29 4.57
CA LYS A 230 -0.04 37.86 4.18
C LYS A 230 -0.75 37.68 2.84
N PRO A 231 -0.19 36.93 1.89
CA PRO A 231 -0.93 36.54 0.69
C PRO A 231 -2.05 35.56 1.04
N LYS A 232 -3.25 35.81 0.49
CA LYS A 232 -4.42 34.93 0.61
C LYS A 232 -4.20 33.70 -0.28
N GLY A 233 -4.13 32.51 0.33
CA GLY A 233 -4.16 31.23 -0.41
C GLY A 233 -3.00 30.27 -0.09
N GLU A 234 -2.52 30.20 1.15
CA GLU A 234 -1.63 29.11 1.56
C GLU A 234 -2.42 27.89 1.98
N ALA A 235 -2.18 26.76 1.30
CA ALA A 235 -2.50 25.44 1.80
C ALA A 235 -1.93 25.32 3.23
N LYS A 236 -2.72 24.81 4.16
CA LYS A 236 -2.29 24.64 5.57
C LYS A 236 -1.01 23.82 5.58
N THR A 237 0.07 24.42 6.05
CA THR A 237 1.34 23.73 6.29
C THR A 237 1.11 22.51 7.19
N PRO A 238 1.67 21.33 6.87
CA PRO A 238 1.43 20.07 7.60
C PRO A 238 1.87 20.07 9.08
N SER A 239 2.46 21.14 9.60
CA SER A 239 3.12 21.19 10.90
C SER A 239 2.20 21.23 12.13
N THR A 240 0.89 21.31 11.97
CA THR A 240 -0.06 21.38 13.11
C THR A 240 -1.00 20.18 13.23
N GLN A 241 -1.10 19.33 12.20
CA GLN A 241 -1.98 18.16 12.22
C GLN A 241 -1.35 17.05 13.06
N LYS A 242 -2.11 16.48 13.98
CA LYS A 242 -1.71 15.35 14.81
C LYS A 242 -2.48 14.11 14.37
N TRP A 243 -1.75 13.03 14.12
CA TRP A 243 -2.29 11.76 13.66
C TRP A 243 -2.58 10.81 14.82
N ASP A 244 -3.65 10.05 14.71
CA ASP A 244 -3.93 8.92 15.60
C ASP A 244 -3.06 7.72 15.24
N LEU A 245 -2.78 7.57 13.94
CA LEU A 245 -2.00 6.46 13.38
C LEU A 245 -1.21 6.93 12.16
N ILE A 246 0.04 6.49 12.08
CA ILE A 246 0.87 6.59 10.87
C ILE A 246 1.26 5.17 10.47
N VAL A 247 1.11 4.84 9.18
CA VAL A 247 1.54 3.55 8.61
C VAL A 247 2.40 3.80 7.39
N SER A 248 3.34 2.90 7.12
CA SER A 248 4.11 2.93 5.89
C SER A 248 4.64 1.54 5.51
N ASN A 249 4.59 1.25 4.21
CA ASN A 249 5.39 0.24 3.57
C ASN A 249 6.42 0.96 2.67
N PRO A 250 7.52 1.49 3.23
CA PRO A 250 8.49 2.28 2.49
C PRO A 250 9.46 1.38 1.72
N PRO A 251 10.24 1.90 0.77
CA PRO A 251 11.35 1.15 0.19
C PRO A 251 12.32 0.67 1.27
N TYR A 252 12.66 -0.64 1.24
CA TYR A 252 13.52 -1.25 2.28
C TYR A 252 14.49 -2.32 1.80
N ILE A 253 14.48 -2.66 0.51
CA ILE A 253 15.37 -3.69 -0.05
C ILE A 253 16.72 -3.04 -0.37
N CYS A 254 17.81 -3.57 0.19
CA CYS A 254 19.13 -3.10 -0.13
C CYS A 254 19.56 -3.52 -1.54
N GLU A 255 20.40 -2.72 -2.19
CA GLU A 255 20.94 -3.01 -3.53
C GLU A 255 21.61 -4.39 -3.63
N LYS A 256 22.30 -4.83 -2.58
CA LYS A 256 22.93 -6.15 -2.49
C LYS A 256 21.96 -7.34 -2.49
N GLU A 257 20.68 -7.09 -2.14
CA GLU A 257 19.63 -8.12 -2.11
C GLU A 257 19.04 -8.39 -3.51
N LYS A 258 19.35 -7.56 -4.51
CA LYS A 258 18.88 -7.73 -5.90
C LYS A 258 19.20 -9.09 -6.51
N ALA A 259 20.34 -9.69 -6.11
CA ALA A 259 20.77 -10.97 -6.66
C ALA A 259 19.81 -12.13 -6.34
N ASP A 260 19.05 -12.01 -5.24
CA ASP A 260 18.13 -13.04 -4.76
C ASP A 260 16.67 -12.75 -5.16
N MET A 261 16.43 -11.66 -5.92
CA MET A 261 15.09 -11.26 -6.34
C MET A 261 14.71 -11.86 -7.69
N GLU A 262 13.42 -12.03 -7.89
CA GLU A 262 12.87 -12.46 -9.16
C GLU A 262 13.06 -11.40 -10.25
N LYS A 263 13.36 -11.85 -11.47
CA LYS A 263 13.63 -10.96 -12.60
C LYS A 263 12.42 -10.09 -12.98
N ASN A 264 11.21 -10.63 -12.90
CA ASN A 264 9.97 -9.90 -13.19
C ASN A 264 9.80 -8.69 -12.26
N VAL A 265 10.15 -8.82 -10.98
CA VAL A 265 10.14 -7.70 -10.02
C VAL A 265 11.20 -6.66 -10.42
N LEU A 266 12.44 -7.09 -10.67
CA LEU A 266 13.56 -6.20 -11.02
C LEU A 266 13.36 -5.43 -12.32
N GLU A 267 12.73 -6.06 -13.31
CA GLU A 267 12.60 -5.51 -14.68
C GLU A 267 11.33 -4.67 -14.85
N HIS A 268 10.31 -4.86 -14.02
CA HIS A 268 8.99 -4.25 -14.25
C HIS A 268 8.48 -3.38 -13.10
N GLU A 269 8.82 -3.69 -11.84
CA GLU A 269 8.35 -2.88 -10.71
C GLU A 269 9.25 -1.65 -10.47
N PRO A 270 8.70 -0.53 -9.97
CA PRO A 270 9.46 0.70 -9.86
C PRO A 270 10.58 0.61 -8.83
N SER A 271 11.82 0.82 -9.26
CA SER A 271 13.00 0.79 -8.38
C SER A 271 12.88 1.76 -7.20
N LEU A 272 12.18 2.88 -7.40
CA LEU A 272 11.92 3.88 -6.35
C LEU A 272 11.10 3.32 -5.18
N ALA A 273 10.20 2.38 -5.46
CA ALA A 273 9.36 1.74 -4.45
C ALA A 273 10.04 0.56 -3.74
N LEU A 274 11.19 0.08 -4.24
CA LEU A 274 11.83 -1.13 -3.75
C LEU A 274 13.12 -0.85 -2.98
N PHE A 275 14.01 0.00 -3.50
CA PHE A 275 15.41 -0.01 -3.10
C PHE A 275 15.86 1.14 -2.21
N VAL A 276 16.76 0.77 -1.29
CA VAL A 276 17.55 1.69 -0.46
C VAL A 276 19.04 1.44 -0.66
N PRO A 277 19.91 2.45 -0.44
CA PRO A 277 21.35 2.25 -0.47
C PRO A 277 21.82 1.26 0.58
N ASP A 278 22.82 0.43 0.26
CA ASP A 278 23.42 -0.54 1.19
C ASP A 278 24.00 0.10 2.44
N GLU A 279 24.47 1.34 2.32
CA GLU A 279 25.08 2.12 3.40
C GLU A 279 24.06 2.65 4.40
N ASP A 280 22.79 2.78 4.00
CA ASP A 280 21.72 3.29 4.86
C ASP A 280 20.39 2.56 4.66
N PRO A 281 20.29 1.30 5.11
CA PRO A 281 19.09 0.47 4.96
C PRO A 281 17.88 1.00 5.75
N LEU A 282 18.10 1.87 6.76
CA LEU A 282 17.04 2.45 7.57
C LEU A 282 16.62 3.86 7.13
N LYS A 283 17.06 4.32 5.98
CA LYS A 283 16.89 5.70 5.51
C LYS A 283 15.44 6.20 5.62
N PHE A 284 14.49 5.46 5.06
CA PHE A 284 13.07 5.82 5.09
C PHE A 284 12.47 5.61 6.48
N TYR A 285 12.76 4.50 7.14
CA TYR A 285 12.26 4.24 8.50
C TYR A 285 12.63 5.37 9.45
N ARG A 286 13.88 5.87 9.37
CA ARG A 286 14.37 6.95 10.21
C ARG A 286 13.63 8.25 9.92
N ALA A 287 13.52 8.66 8.65
CA ALA A 287 12.85 9.89 8.26
C ALA A 287 11.36 9.89 8.69
N ILE A 288 10.68 8.77 8.47
CA ILE A 288 9.26 8.61 8.84
C ILE A 288 9.11 8.58 10.36
N ALA A 289 9.97 7.86 11.10
CA ALA A 289 9.91 7.80 12.56
C ALA A 289 10.24 9.14 13.22
N GLU A 290 11.21 9.91 12.72
CA GLU A 290 11.49 11.27 13.17
C GLU A 290 10.26 12.18 13.00
N TYR A 291 9.60 12.14 11.86
CA TYR A 291 8.33 12.85 11.65
C TYR A 291 7.25 12.37 12.61
N ALA A 292 7.03 11.05 12.68
CA ALA A 292 5.99 10.44 13.51
C ALA A 292 6.18 10.78 15.00
N SER A 293 7.42 10.89 15.47
CA SER A 293 7.72 11.26 16.87
C SER A 293 7.12 12.62 17.27
N SER A 294 6.96 13.53 16.31
CA SER A 294 6.36 14.85 16.54
C SER A 294 4.92 14.97 16.05
N ALA A 295 4.54 14.21 15.04
CA ALA A 295 3.24 14.31 14.36
C ALA A 295 2.16 13.39 14.94
N LEU A 296 2.52 12.35 15.68
CA LEU A 296 1.56 11.51 16.39
C LEU A 296 0.99 12.21 17.62
N LYS A 297 -0.27 11.94 17.93
CA LYS A 297 -0.87 12.22 19.22
C LYS A 297 -0.20 11.38 20.31
N SER A 298 -0.30 11.80 21.57
CA SER A 298 0.11 10.95 22.70
C SER A 298 -0.71 9.65 22.68
N GLY A 299 -0.05 8.48 22.75
CA GLY A 299 -0.68 7.17 22.60
C GLY A 299 -1.01 6.79 21.15
N GLY A 300 -0.68 7.64 20.18
CA GLY A 300 -0.76 7.33 18.76
C GLY A 300 0.24 6.25 18.35
N ALA A 301 -0.02 5.56 17.25
CA ALA A 301 0.74 4.40 16.82
C ALA A 301 1.43 4.62 15.46
N LEU A 302 2.67 4.13 15.35
CA LEU A 302 3.42 4.02 14.12
C LEU A 302 3.50 2.54 13.73
N TYR A 303 3.13 2.24 12.48
CA TYR A 303 3.24 0.91 11.90
C TYR A 303 4.15 0.91 10.70
N PHE A 304 4.98 -0.11 10.59
CA PHE A 304 5.84 -0.35 9.43
C PHE A 304 5.69 -1.77 8.90
N GLU A 305 5.69 -1.92 7.58
CA GLU A 305 6.24 -3.11 6.96
C GLU A 305 7.76 -2.99 6.97
N ILE A 306 8.48 -4.05 7.36
CA ILE A 306 9.92 -4.00 7.57
C ILE A 306 10.67 -5.06 6.78
N ASN A 307 11.93 -4.76 6.43
CA ASN A 307 12.88 -5.78 6.03
C ASN A 307 13.26 -6.64 7.26
N PRO A 308 12.99 -7.96 7.25
CA PRO A 308 13.29 -8.84 8.37
C PRO A 308 14.76 -8.82 8.81
N ILE A 309 15.68 -8.55 7.88
CA ILE A 309 17.13 -8.50 8.13
C ILE A 309 17.47 -7.39 9.14
N TYR A 310 16.73 -6.26 9.09
CA TYR A 310 17.00 -5.07 9.89
C TYR A 310 15.99 -4.85 11.03
N GLU A 311 15.28 -5.90 11.46
CA GLU A 311 14.28 -5.80 12.55
C GLU A 311 14.88 -5.21 13.81
N LYS A 312 16.05 -5.68 14.22
CA LYS A 312 16.72 -5.25 15.45
C LYS A 312 17.15 -3.79 15.38
N GLU A 313 17.78 -3.40 14.28
CA GLU A 313 18.25 -2.04 14.04
C GLU A 313 17.07 -1.04 13.96
N THR A 314 15.97 -1.43 13.33
CA THR A 314 14.73 -0.64 13.27
C THR A 314 14.14 -0.44 14.66
N ARG A 315 14.08 -1.49 15.47
CA ARG A 315 13.62 -1.42 16.87
C ARG A 315 14.51 -0.50 17.72
N GLU A 316 15.84 -0.63 17.61
CA GLU A 316 16.79 0.22 18.33
C GLU A 316 16.68 1.69 17.92
N MET A 317 16.43 1.95 16.64
CA MET A 317 16.19 3.30 16.13
C MET A 317 14.91 3.91 16.73
N LEU A 318 13.81 3.16 16.77
CA LEU A 318 12.54 3.63 17.35
C LEU A 318 12.65 3.90 18.87
N LEU A 319 13.38 3.06 19.60
CA LEU A 319 13.64 3.30 21.03
C LEU A 319 14.43 4.59 21.26
N LYS A 320 15.38 4.94 20.39
CA LYS A 320 16.14 6.22 20.47
C LYS A 320 15.28 7.45 20.17
N LEU A 321 14.14 7.27 19.51
CA LEU A 321 13.15 8.31 19.23
C LEU A 321 12.00 8.34 20.26
N ASP A 322 12.20 7.70 21.43
CA ASP A 322 11.26 7.64 22.56
C ASP A 322 9.93 6.93 22.25
N PHE A 323 9.89 6.07 21.23
CA PHE A 323 8.77 5.15 21.04
C PHE A 323 8.80 4.03 22.06
N LYS A 324 7.60 3.58 22.46
CA LYS A 324 7.38 2.54 23.48
C LYS A 324 6.57 1.38 22.90
N ASP A 325 6.40 0.34 23.70
CA ASP A 325 5.56 -0.83 23.37
C ASP A 325 5.77 -1.32 21.93
N ILE A 326 7.08 -1.44 21.55
CA ILE A 326 7.45 -1.87 20.22
C ILE A 326 7.22 -3.37 20.09
N GLU A 327 6.29 -3.72 19.20
CA GLU A 327 5.91 -5.10 18.88
C GLU A 327 6.28 -5.43 17.44
N THR A 328 6.76 -6.66 17.21
CA THR A 328 7.02 -7.18 15.87
C THR A 328 6.14 -8.40 15.64
N LYS A 329 5.50 -8.48 14.46
CA LYS A 329 4.74 -9.66 14.04
C LYS A 329 5.39 -10.33 12.84
N GLU A 330 5.20 -11.63 12.78
CA GLU A 330 5.57 -12.47 11.64
C GLU A 330 4.42 -12.49 10.63
N ASP A 331 4.78 -12.60 9.35
CA ASP A 331 3.84 -12.88 8.26
C ASP A 331 3.42 -14.37 8.26
N ALA A 332 2.52 -14.75 7.37
CA ALA A 332 2.05 -16.13 7.22
C ALA A 332 3.18 -17.14 6.92
N PHE A 333 4.36 -16.68 6.52
CA PHE A 333 5.53 -17.50 6.24
C PHE A 333 6.55 -17.52 7.39
N GLY A 334 6.24 -16.91 8.54
CA GLY A 334 7.09 -16.86 9.74
C GLY A 334 8.25 -15.86 9.65
N LYS A 335 8.18 -14.88 8.75
CA LYS A 335 9.18 -13.81 8.67
C LYS A 335 8.68 -12.58 9.42
N LYS A 336 9.54 -11.98 10.26
CA LYS A 336 9.26 -10.72 10.96
C LYS A 336 9.10 -9.58 9.96
N ARG A 337 7.86 -9.30 9.60
CA ARG A 337 7.54 -8.40 8.50
C ARG A 337 6.83 -7.12 8.93
N MET A 338 6.24 -7.09 10.12
CA MET A 338 5.45 -5.97 10.58
C MET A 338 5.94 -5.49 11.94
N MET A 339 6.01 -4.18 12.14
CA MET A 339 6.42 -3.56 13.41
C MET A 339 5.46 -2.44 13.79
N ARG A 340 5.05 -2.43 15.07
CA ARG A 340 4.27 -1.34 15.69
C ARG A 340 5.07 -0.69 16.80
N ALA A 341 4.95 0.63 16.93
CA ALA A 341 5.52 1.39 18.03
C ALA A 341 4.53 2.47 18.52
N ILE A 342 4.44 2.71 19.82
CA ILE A 342 3.52 3.68 20.41
C ILE A 342 4.30 4.94 20.82
N LYS A 343 3.69 6.12 20.57
CA LYS A 343 4.24 7.42 20.95
C LYS A 343 3.98 7.78 22.41
#